data_4eb244bb55d59ac0ac58d67e85586eb1
#
_entry.id   4eb244bb55d59ac0ac58d67e85586eb1
#
_cell.length_a   1.000
_cell.length_b   1.000
_cell.length_c   1.000
_cell.angle_alpha   90.00
_cell.angle_beta   90.00
_cell.angle_gamma   90.00
#
_symmetry.space_group_name_H-M   'P 1'
#
loop_
_entity.id
_entity.type
_entity.pdbx_description
1 polymer ?
#
loop_
_entity_poly.entity_id
_entity_poly.type
_entity_poly.pdbx_seq_one_letter_code
_entity_poly.pdbx_strand_id
1 'polypeptide(L)'
;MSHGTAAVSIHRLPDDPGRRQVARRIAHVSGPVLWAAAFATLVALAIYLRTLMPATGFWDTAEAQTVPPTLSIFHPTGFPTYTVLGWLWSQLPIGGVAYRMNLLSAVSVACAAGLTVLITSHFITERSRWLVAAASGVAGLAFAFASEPWENALRADVHAIHIGLAATIVWLVVTWRTAEQVGSPHPGRWLAAAALVFGLSMGNHPLTGLMAFAIGPWLFIVDPGIWRRWRLILACAALLVVGLLVYLYIPIRANISPEPPLFYARPTTWEGFRYLVFAEQFHGLFDQFANPLDFLAGKWDKAESVLAAQLVGPGWLVVAMGAATLAVRRLGAFAFLGLLVVSNIFYAMNFEDGDIDRYYLLSTLVACVLIGVAAAALAGGGARAVAEATRRTLDFAGRRRAASIAGAIVIGLAALLPAVALATRYEVRDQSDNREADLWVTSVYRALPQDAVIISWWSYSTPLWYHRWVLGDRPDITIIDERNIIDDGWSTIDAAIRGHLGRRPVFLVPPDWEVERLLSVFRTRPVATYGGYTELVEVLP
;
A
#
# COMPACT_ATOMS: atom_id res chain seq x y z
N MET A 1 63.37 -16.38 -9.74
CA MET A 1 62.50 -15.30 -10.17
C MET A 1 61.16 -15.47 -9.43
N SER A 2 61.04 -14.76 -8.33
CA SER A 2 59.85 -14.83 -7.45
C SER A 2 58.89 -13.71 -7.84
N HIS A 3 57.69 -14.06 -8.30
CA HIS A 3 56.63 -13.10 -8.50
C HIS A 3 55.86 -12.93 -7.19
N GLY A 4 56.05 -11.79 -6.53
CA GLY A 4 55.29 -11.38 -5.37
C GLY A 4 53.92 -10.88 -5.81
N THR A 5 52.85 -11.54 -5.34
CA THR A 5 51.47 -11.07 -5.40
C THR A 5 51.28 -9.97 -4.37
N ALA A 6 51.14 -8.73 -4.82
CA ALA A 6 50.78 -7.59 -3.98
C ALA A 6 49.31 -7.72 -3.54
N ALA A 7 49.10 -8.06 -2.27
CA ALA A 7 47.79 -7.97 -1.64
C ALA A 7 47.39 -6.50 -1.52
N VAL A 8 46.34 -6.09 -2.23
CA VAL A 8 45.72 -4.77 -2.06
C VAL A 8 45.10 -4.70 -0.64
N SER A 9 45.83 -4.05 0.24
CA SER A 9 45.36 -3.69 1.59
C SER A 9 44.27 -2.63 1.43
N ILE A 10 43.02 -3.01 1.66
CA ILE A 10 41.92 -2.06 1.81
C ILE A 10 42.17 -1.32 3.11
N HIS A 11 42.72 -0.13 3.02
CA HIS A 11 42.90 0.80 4.13
C HIS A 11 41.54 1.05 4.78
N ARG A 12 41.34 0.53 6.01
CA ARG A 12 40.35 1.08 6.93
C ARG A 12 40.71 2.54 7.14
N LEU A 13 39.86 3.44 6.66
CA LEU A 13 40.01 4.88 6.93
C LEU A 13 40.11 5.10 8.45
N PRO A 14 40.96 6.03 8.91
CA PRO A 14 41.21 6.25 10.34
C PRO A 14 39.90 6.53 11.09
N ASP A 15 39.77 5.94 12.27
CA ASP A 15 38.69 6.17 13.22
C ASP A 15 38.68 7.62 13.68
N ASP A 16 37.93 8.47 12.98
CA ASP A 16 37.70 9.85 13.38
C ASP A 16 36.65 9.89 14.52
N PRO A 17 37.05 10.28 15.76
CA PRO A 17 36.13 10.40 16.87
C PRO A 17 34.95 11.32 16.61
N GLY A 18 35.12 12.33 15.75
CA GLY A 18 34.07 13.23 15.32
C GLY A 18 33.00 12.53 14.47
N ARG A 19 33.40 11.62 13.58
CA ARG A 19 32.47 10.79 12.80
C ARG A 19 31.69 9.81 13.66
N ARG A 20 32.34 9.17 14.66
CA ARG A 20 31.64 8.28 15.61
C ARG A 20 30.63 9.04 16.49
N GLN A 21 30.93 10.28 16.86
CA GLN A 21 30.03 11.10 17.68
C GLN A 21 28.85 11.62 16.88
N VAL A 22 29.04 11.98 15.61
CA VAL A 22 27.97 12.33 14.66
C VAL A 22 27.11 11.10 14.35
N ALA A 23 27.74 9.96 14.07
CA ALA A 23 27.05 8.71 13.81
C ALA A 23 26.22 8.22 15.03
N ARG A 24 26.75 8.31 16.26
CA ARG A 24 25.99 8.01 17.51
C ARG A 24 24.78 8.92 17.70
N ARG A 25 24.82 10.19 17.26
CA ARG A 25 23.67 11.10 17.31
C ARG A 25 22.59 10.77 16.28
N ILE A 26 22.96 10.15 15.15
CA ILE A 26 22.03 9.71 14.10
C ILE A 26 21.41 8.34 14.43
N ALA A 27 22.11 7.51 15.22
CA ALA A 27 21.68 6.14 15.54
C ALA A 27 20.48 6.05 16.49
N HIS A 28 20.23 7.07 17.28
CA HIS A 28 19.00 7.20 18.03
C HIS A 28 18.11 8.19 17.27
N VAL A 29 16.97 7.71 16.77
CA VAL A 29 15.91 8.59 16.25
C VAL A 29 15.71 9.66 17.32
N SER A 30 16.01 10.92 17.00
CA SER A 30 16.00 11.98 18.02
C SER A 30 14.56 12.21 18.49
N GLY A 31 14.38 12.63 19.75
CA GLY A 31 13.06 12.96 20.29
C GLY A 31 12.22 13.85 19.35
N PRO A 32 12.76 14.94 18.78
CA PRO A 32 12.04 15.75 17.80
C PRO A 32 11.55 15.00 16.57
N VAL A 33 12.29 14.02 16.04
CA VAL A 33 11.84 13.20 14.89
C VAL A 33 10.71 12.26 15.29
N LEU A 34 10.77 11.67 16.49
CA LEU A 34 9.66 10.85 17.02
C LEU A 34 8.39 11.69 17.20
N TRP A 35 8.51 12.91 17.70
CA TRP A 35 7.38 13.83 17.80
C TRP A 35 6.83 14.21 16.43
N ALA A 36 7.69 14.45 15.45
CA ALA A 36 7.25 14.72 14.08
C ALA A 36 6.55 13.50 13.45
N ALA A 37 7.03 12.29 13.69
CA ALA A 37 6.38 11.06 13.22
C ALA A 37 5.01 10.87 13.88
N ALA A 38 4.93 11.00 15.21
CA ALA A 38 3.66 10.93 15.93
C ALA A 38 2.67 12.00 15.46
N PHE A 39 3.14 13.24 15.26
CA PHE A 39 2.33 14.34 14.75
C PHE A 39 1.78 14.03 13.34
N ALA A 40 2.63 13.57 12.41
CA ALA A 40 2.19 13.22 11.06
C ALA A 40 1.17 12.07 11.08
N THR A 41 1.39 11.02 11.90
CA THR A 41 0.44 9.93 12.08
C THR A 41 -0.90 10.41 12.62
N LEU A 42 -0.88 11.22 13.68
CA LEU A 42 -2.11 11.67 14.33
C LEU A 42 -2.90 12.66 13.45
N VAL A 43 -2.23 13.56 12.75
CA VAL A 43 -2.88 14.49 11.80
C VAL A 43 -3.49 13.72 10.64
N ALA A 44 -2.74 12.78 10.04
CA ALA A 44 -3.25 11.91 8.98
C ALA A 44 -4.49 11.14 9.47
N LEU A 45 -4.37 10.46 10.61
CA LEU A 45 -5.49 9.68 11.17
C LEU A 45 -6.71 10.55 11.48
N ALA A 46 -6.52 11.75 12.05
CA ALA A 46 -7.63 12.66 12.35
C ALA A 46 -8.39 13.09 11.09
N ILE A 47 -7.67 13.40 9.99
CA ILE A 47 -8.27 13.74 8.71
C ILE A 47 -8.95 12.51 8.08
N TYR A 48 -8.30 11.35 8.10
CA TYR A 48 -8.89 10.12 7.57
C TYR A 48 -10.18 9.73 8.31
N LEU A 49 -10.20 9.83 9.64
CA LEU A 49 -11.42 9.58 10.42
C LEU A 49 -12.58 10.53 10.08
N ARG A 50 -12.28 11.77 9.68
CA ARG A 50 -13.29 12.75 9.26
C ARG A 50 -13.84 12.48 7.86
N THR A 51 -13.04 11.85 7.02
CA THR A 51 -13.37 11.58 5.62
C THR A 51 -13.60 10.10 5.32
N LEU A 52 -13.58 9.23 6.36
CA LEU A 52 -13.72 7.78 6.26
C LEU A 52 -15.12 7.37 5.79
N MET A 53 -15.19 6.44 4.85
CA MET A 53 -16.44 5.79 4.46
C MET A 53 -17.04 5.02 5.65
N PRO A 54 -18.30 5.31 6.04
CA PRO A 54 -18.90 4.70 7.23
C PRO A 54 -19.55 3.34 6.97
N ALA A 55 -19.77 2.99 5.71
CA ALA A 55 -20.65 1.94 5.24
C ALA A 55 -19.90 0.91 4.37
N THR A 56 -20.62 -0.07 3.83
CA THR A 56 -20.03 -1.00 2.86
C THR A 56 -19.73 -0.31 1.54
N GLY A 57 -18.72 -0.83 0.82
CA GLY A 57 -18.35 -0.36 -0.52
C GLY A 57 -18.84 -1.30 -1.60
N PHE A 58 -18.45 -1.00 -2.83
CA PHE A 58 -18.52 -1.90 -3.98
C PHE A 58 -17.15 -2.55 -4.24
N TRP A 59 -17.04 -3.45 -5.19
CA TRP A 59 -15.81 -4.06 -5.65
C TRP A 59 -15.04 -4.77 -4.53
N ASP A 60 -13.73 -4.76 -4.59
CA ASP A 60 -12.83 -5.38 -3.61
C ASP A 60 -13.03 -4.84 -2.19
N THR A 61 -13.55 -3.62 -2.04
CA THR A 61 -13.81 -3.03 -0.72
C THR A 61 -14.82 -3.85 0.08
N ALA A 62 -15.94 -4.24 -0.53
CA ALA A 62 -16.94 -5.05 0.18
C ALA A 62 -16.47 -6.48 0.41
N GLU A 63 -15.65 -7.05 -0.48
CA GLU A 63 -14.99 -8.33 -0.21
C GLU A 63 -14.03 -8.21 0.98
N ALA A 64 -13.19 -7.15 1.01
CA ALA A 64 -12.28 -6.88 2.13
C ALA A 64 -13.02 -6.60 3.46
N GLN A 65 -14.28 -6.20 3.41
CA GLN A 65 -15.16 -6.07 4.57
C GLN A 65 -15.87 -7.38 4.96
N THR A 66 -15.97 -8.35 4.03
CA THR A 66 -16.70 -9.62 4.22
C THR A 66 -15.80 -10.76 4.63
N VAL A 67 -14.68 -10.94 3.93
CA VAL A 67 -13.80 -12.11 4.10
C VAL A 67 -13.18 -12.20 5.49
N PRO A 68 -12.59 -11.14 6.07
CA PRO A 68 -11.98 -11.27 7.39
C PRO A 68 -12.97 -11.63 8.50
N PRO A 69 -14.10 -10.93 8.71
CA PRO A 69 -15.01 -11.24 9.81
C PRO A 69 -15.64 -12.62 9.70
N THR A 70 -15.75 -13.18 8.49
CA THR A 70 -16.27 -14.55 8.23
C THR A 70 -15.19 -15.61 8.16
N LEU A 71 -13.91 -15.24 8.25
CA LEU A 71 -12.76 -16.12 8.01
C LEU A 71 -12.89 -16.88 6.70
N SER A 72 -13.30 -16.20 5.64
CA SER A 72 -13.46 -16.74 4.29
C SER A 72 -12.14 -16.69 3.51
N ILE A 73 -12.15 -17.10 2.25
CA ILE A 73 -10.98 -17.10 1.37
C ILE A 73 -11.19 -16.09 0.25
N PHE A 74 -10.30 -15.11 0.18
CA PHE A 74 -10.27 -14.07 -0.84
C PHE A 74 -10.03 -14.62 -2.24
N HIS A 75 -10.39 -13.79 -3.24
CA HIS A 75 -9.89 -13.95 -4.59
C HIS A 75 -8.34 -14.00 -4.62
N PRO A 76 -7.71 -14.48 -5.73
CA PRO A 76 -6.24 -14.50 -5.81
C PRO A 76 -5.60 -13.12 -5.54
N THR A 77 -4.64 -13.10 -4.64
CA THR A 77 -3.77 -14.16 -4.11
C THR A 77 -4.17 -14.70 -2.72
N GLY A 78 -5.41 -14.55 -2.30
CA GLY A 78 -5.93 -15.12 -1.05
C GLY A 78 -5.68 -14.26 0.21
N PHE A 79 -4.76 -13.32 0.20
CA PHE A 79 -4.42 -12.31 1.23
C PHE A 79 -4.52 -12.77 2.69
N PRO A 80 -3.86 -13.89 3.08
CA PRO A 80 -4.07 -14.47 4.42
C PRO A 80 -3.65 -13.55 5.57
N THR A 81 -2.64 -12.70 5.40
CA THR A 81 -2.24 -11.71 6.42
C THR A 81 -3.34 -10.68 6.65
N TYR A 82 -3.93 -10.16 5.56
CA TYR A 82 -5.07 -9.25 5.66
C TYR A 82 -6.24 -9.91 6.38
N THR A 83 -6.56 -11.14 6.02
CA THR A 83 -7.68 -11.89 6.61
C THR A 83 -7.51 -12.06 8.13
N VAL A 84 -6.33 -12.50 8.58
CA VAL A 84 -6.09 -12.73 10.02
C VAL A 84 -6.08 -11.40 10.80
N LEU A 85 -5.40 -10.36 10.29
CA LEU A 85 -5.39 -9.04 10.91
C LEU A 85 -6.79 -8.42 10.93
N GLY A 86 -7.51 -8.51 9.82
CA GLY A 86 -8.87 -7.99 9.68
C GLY A 86 -9.85 -8.72 10.59
N TRP A 87 -9.72 -10.03 10.74
CA TRP A 87 -10.53 -10.79 11.70
C TRP A 87 -10.33 -10.27 13.12
N LEU A 88 -9.08 -10.15 13.59
CA LEU A 88 -8.79 -9.58 14.92
C LEU A 88 -9.36 -8.16 15.06
N TRP A 89 -9.19 -7.34 14.03
CA TRP A 89 -9.67 -5.97 14.01
C TRP A 89 -11.19 -5.86 13.99
N SER A 90 -11.87 -6.77 13.32
CA SER A 90 -13.32 -6.85 13.26
C SER A 90 -13.97 -7.14 14.61
N GLN A 91 -13.23 -7.62 15.61
CA GLN A 91 -13.73 -7.89 16.98
C GLN A 91 -13.77 -6.63 17.86
N LEU A 92 -13.21 -5.50 17.39
CA LEU A 92 -13.23 -4.27 18.19
C LEU A 92 -14.67 -3.78 18.41
N PRO A 93 -15.02 -3.32 19.63
CA PRO A 93 -16.39 -2.89 19.94
C PRO A 93 -16.65 -1.43 19.50
N ILE A 94 -16.39 -1.08 18.24
CA ILE A 94 -16.53 0.27 17.70
C ILE A 94 -17.23 0.24 16.34
N GLY A 95 -18.28 1.01 16.18
CA GLY A 95 -19.01 1.13 14.90
C GLY A 95 -19.51 -0.19 14.32
N GLY A 96 -19.92 -0.18 13.06
CA GLY A 96 -20.24 -1.37 12.29
C GLY A 96 -18.99 -2.10 11.78
N VAL A 97 -19.16 -3.34 11.28
CA VAL A 97 -18.03 -4.14 10.77
C VAL A 97 -17.35 -3.45 9.58
N ALA A 98 -18.12 -2.94 8.62
CA ALA A 98 -17.58 -2.21 7.46
C ALA A 98 -16.73 -1.01 7.90
N TYR A 99 -17.25 -0.20 8.84
CA TYR A 99 -16.48 0.92 9.41
C TYR A 99 -15.17 0.47 10.05
N ARG A 100 -15.18 -0.64 10.80
CA ARG A 100 -13.94 -1.19 11.41
C ARG A 100 -12.91 -1.59 10.36
N MET A 101 -13.34 -2.23 9.28
CA MET A 101 -12.45 -2.63 8.21
C MET A 101 -11.88 -1.42 7.45
N ASN A 102 -12.70 -0.38 7.21
CA ASN A 102 -12.24 0.90 6.66
C ASN A 102 -11.24 1.58 7.60
N LEU A 103 -11.50 1.56 8.91
CA LEU A 103 -10.60 2.11 9.92
C LEU A 103 -9.24 1.40 9.97
N LEU A 104 -9.19 0.10 9.70
CA LEU A 104 -7.91 -0.65 9.61
C LEU A 104 -7.02 -0.07 8.50
N SER A 105 -7.61 0.27 7.36
CA SER A 105 -6.92 0.95 6.26
C SER A 105 -6.42 2.34 6.68
N ALA A 106 -7.29 3.15 7.30
CA ALA A 106 -6.95 4.48 7.79
C ALA A 106 -5.76 4.46 8.76
N VAL A 107 -5.77 3.55 9.73
CA VAL A 107 -4.67 3.39 10.69
C VAL A 107 -3.39 2.96 10.00
N SER A 108 -3.46 2.02 9.06
CA SER A 108 -2.27 1.50 8.35
C SER A 108 -1.58 2.58 7.51
N VAL A 109 -2.35 3.36 6.75
CA VAL A 109 -1.80 4.46 5.93
C VAL A 109 -1.30 5.62 6.82
N ALA A 110 -1.99 5.95 7.91
CA ALA A 110 -1.51 6.94 8.87
C ALA A 110 -0.18 6.51 9.53
N CYS A 111 -0.03 5.23 9.88
CA CYS A 111 1.24 4.68 10.33
C CYS A 111 2.33 4.77 9.26
N ALA A 112 2.00 4.51 7.99
CA ALA A 112 2.93 4.67 6.87
C ALA A 112 3.40 6.13 6.73
N ALA A 113 2.54 7.12 6.98
CA ALA A 113 2.93 8.54 7.01
C ALA A 113 3.96 8.83 8.13
N GLY A 114 3.74 8.30 9.33
CA GLY A 114 4.71 8.40 10.42
C GLY A 114 6.03 7.68 10.12
N LEU A 115 5.97 6.49 9.51
CA LEU A 115 7.15 5.76 9.05
C LEU A 115 7.89 6.52 7.94
N THR A 116 7.20 7.24 7.06
CA THR A 116 7.82 8.11 6.06
C THR A 116 8.68 9.19 6.72
N VAL A 117 8.23 9.77 7.85
CA VAL A 117 9.05 10.69 8.66
C VAL A 117 10.32 9.99 9.16
N LEU A 118 10.18 8.80 9.74
CA LEU A 118 11.32 8.05 10.27
C LEU A 118 12.31 7.68 9.15
N ILE A 119 11.82 7.15 8.04
CA ILE A 119 12.63 6.80 6.86
C ILE A 119 13.39 8.02 6.35
N THR A 120 12.71 9.14 6.15
CA THR A 120 13.29 10.39 5.65
C THR A 120 14.45 10.86 6.53
N SER A 121 14.30 10.78 7.85
CA SER A 121 15.32 11.20 8.81
C SER A 121 16.65 10.48 8.64
N HIS A 122 16.67 9.23 8.14
CA HIS A 122 17.89 8.47 7.85
C HIS A 122 18.66 8.98 6.61
N PHE A 123 17.98 9.69 5.72
CA PHE A 123 18.57 10.20 4.48
C PHE A 123 19.04 11.65 4.56
N ILE A 124 18.57 12.41 5.54
CA ILE A 124 18.98 13.81 5.76
C ILE A 124 20.37 13.86 6.40
N THR A 125 21.23 14.73 5.87
CA THR A 125 22.62 14.93 6.33
C THR A 125 22.82 16.16 7.22
N GLU A 126 21.79 16.97 7.39
CA GLU A 126 21.84 18.20 8.19
C GLU A 126 21.99 17.88 9.71
N ARG A 127 22.72 18.75 10.44
CA ARG A 127 23.07 18.50 11.84
C ARG A 127 22.00 18.92 12.85
N SER A 128 21.12 19.85 12.46
CA SER A 128 20.06 20.34 13.35
C SER A 128 18.95 19.32 13.48
N ARG A 129 18.78 18.75 14.68
CA ARG A 129 17.70 17.77 14.96
C ARG A 129 16.29 18.33 14.69
N TRP A 130 16.09 19.64 14.89
CA TRP A 130 14.81 20.29 14.64
C TRP A 130 14.56 20.48 13.13
N LEU A 131 15.61 20.80 12.36
CA LEU A 131 15.52 20.88 10.89
C LEU A 131 15.24 19.51 10.31
N VAL A 132 15.92 18.46 10.79
CA VAL A 132 15.66 17.08 10.37
C VAL A 132 14.20 16.70 10.67
N ALA A 133 13.72 16.97 11.89
CA ALA A 133 12.35 16.67 12.29
C ALA A 133 11.32 17.41 11.41
N ALA A 134 11.51 18.72 11.20
CA ALA A 134 10.58 19.53 10.42
C ALA A 134 10.53 19.10 8.94
N ALA A 135 11.70 18.91 8.31
CA ALA A 135 11.78 18.47 6.92
C ALA A 135 11.21 17.05 6.73
N SER A 136 11.49 16.13 7.67
CA SER A 136 10.89 14.79 7.66
C SER A 136 9.38 14.83 7.91
N GLY A 137 8.90 15.74 8.77
CA GLY A 137 7.48 15.98 9.00
C GLY A 137 6.74 16.40 7.73
N VAL A 138 7.36 17.29 6.92
CA VAL A 138 6.83 17.65 5.59
C VAL A 138 6.69 16.42 4.71
N ALA A 139 7.69 15.52 4.68
CA ALA A 139 7.62 14.28 3.90
C ALA A 139 6.45 13.39 4.32
N GLY A 140 6.26 13.17 5.63
CA GLY A 140 5.17 12.34 6.16
C GLY A 140 3.79 12.93 5.84
N LEU A 141 3.61 14.24 5.98
CA LEU A 141 2.34 14.90 5.64
C LEU A 141 2.12 14.95 4.13
N ALA A 142 3.18 15.12 3.31
CA ALA A 142 3.08 15.05 1.86
C ALA A 142 2.60 13.66 1.40
N PHE A 143 3.08 12.59 2.05
CA PHE A 143 2.60 11.23 1.80
C PHE A 143 1.14 11.08 2.24
N ALA A 144 0.79 11.51 3.46
CA ALA A 144 -0.56 11.39 4.00
C ALA A 144 -1.62 12.04 3.08
N PHE A 145 -1.30 13.18 2.45
CA PHE A 145 -2.24 13.93 1.61
C PHE A 145 -1.95 13.81 0.10
N ALA A 146 -1.08 12.87 -0.30
CA ALA A 146 -0.98 12.44 -1.69
C ALA A 146 -2.28 11.73 -2.11
N SER A 147 -2.55 11.69 -3.42
CA SER A 147 -3.85 11.22 -3.95
C SER A 147 -4.17 9.81 -3.51
N GLU A 148 -3.33 8.86 -3.89
CA GLU A 148 -3.56 7.44 -3.65
C GLU A 148 -3.46 7.01 -2.18
N PRO A 149 -2.47 7.47 -1.38
CA PRO A 149 -2.45 7.16 0.03
C PRO A 149 -3.73 7.56 0.76
N TRP A 150 -4.26 8.78 0.47
CA TRP A 150 -5.49 9.22 1.10
C TRP A 150 -6.70 8.39 0.64
N GLU A 151 -6.85 8.13 -0.65
CA GLU A 151 -7.93 7.30 -1.17
C GLU A 151 -7.95 5.91 -0.53
N ASN A 152 -6.79 5.23 -0.51
CA ASN A 152 -6.66 3.90 0.08
C ASN A 152 -6.86 3.89 1.61
N ALA A 153 -6.74 5.03 2.29
CA ALA A 153 -7.02 5.14 3.71
C ALA A 153 -8.52 5.18 4.05
N LEU A 154 -9.40 5.46 3.08
CA LEU A 154 -10.82 5.75 3.35
C LEU A 154 -11.73 4.54 3.23
N ARG A 155 -11.26 3.44 2.67
CA ARG A 155 -12.01 2.21 2.43
C ARG A 155 -11.17 0.98 2.76
N ALA A 156 -11.82 -0.14 3.04
CA ALA A 156 -11.14 -1.40 3.26
C ALA A 156 -10.40 -1.84 1.99
N ASP A 157 -9.08 -1.96 2.08
CA ASP A 157 -8.23 -2.29 0.94
C ASP A 157 -6.94 -2.99 1.41
N VAL A 158 -6.55 -4.06 0.72
CA VAL A 158 -5.32 -4.81 0.98
C VAL A 158 -4.06 -3.97 0.73
N HIS A 159 -4.13 -2.99 -0.20
CA HIS A 159 -3.02 -2.09 -0.52
C HIS A 159 -2.74 -1.08 0.60
N ALA A 160 -3.75 -0.71 1.39
CA ALA A 160 -3.57 0.12 2.58
C ALA A 160 -2.68 -0.56 3.63
N ILE A 161 -2.89 -1.87 3.85
CA ILE A 161 -2.05 -2.65 4.75
C ILE A 161 -0.67 -2.88 4.11
N HIS A 162 -0.63 -3.16 2.80
CA HIS A 162 0.60 -3.35 2.05
C HIS A 162 1.56 -2.17 2.21
N ILE A 163 1.10 -0.92 2.01
CA ILE A 163 1.98 0.24 2.14
C ILE A 163 2.47 0.45 3.57
N GLY A 164 1.66 0.14 4.59
CA GLY A 164 2.07 0.14 5.98
C GLY A 164 3.20 -0.85 6.27
N LEU A 165 3.07 -2.08 5.77
CA LEU A 165 4.09 -3.12 5.89
C LEU A 165 5.34 -2.80 5.06
N ALA A 166 5.19 -2.31 3.82
CA ALA A 166 6.29 -1.90 2.97
C ALA A 166 7.11 -0.75 3.59
N ALA A 167 6.44 0.28 4.14
CA ALA A 167 7.10 1.35 4.88
C ALA A 167 7.85 0.82 6.11
N THR A 168 7.29 -0.16 6.82
CA THR A 168 7.93 -0.84 7.95
C THR A 168 9.20 -1.57 7.50
N ILE A 169 9.15 -2.32 6.40
CA ILE A 169 10.32 -3.02 5.84
C ILE A 169 11.42 -2.02 5.48
N VAL A 170 11.08 -0.95 4.74
CA VAL A 170 12.05 0.09 4.36
C VAL A 170 12.68 0.72 5.60
N TRP A 171 11.86 1.10 6.59
CA TRP A 171 12.36 1.67 7.84
C TRP A 171 13.31 0.73 8.59
N LEU A 172 12.98 -0.55 8.70
CA LEU A 172 13.82 -1.56 9.37
C LEU A 172 15.16 -1.74 8.64
N VAL A 173 15.14 -1.80 7.31
CA VAL A 173 16.33 -1.96 6.46
C VAL A 173 17.26 -0.75 6.58
N VAL A 174 16.75 0.48 6.52
CA VAL A 174 17.58 1.68 6.67
C VAL A 174 18.07 1.87 8.12
N THR A 175 17.28 1.42 9.10
CA THR A 175 17.68 1.40 10.53
C THR A 175 18.80 0.41 10.76
N TRP A 176 18.75 -0.79 10.14
CA TRP A 176 19.86 -1.74 10.15
C TRP A 176 21.15 -1.08 9.66
N ARG A 177 21.11 -0.42 8.50
CA ARG A 177 22.28 0.25 7.94
C ARG A 177 22.85 1.32 8.88
N THR A 178 21.99 2.11 9.47
CA THR A 178 22.42 3.14 10.43
C THR A 178 23.02 2.51 11.68
N ALA A 179 22.42 1.45 12.20
CA ALA A 179 22.92 0.71 13.36
C ALA A 179 24.30 0.10 13.10
N GLU A 180 24.55 -0.44 11.91
CA GLU A 180 25.88 -0.91 11.46
C GLU A 180 26.91 0.22 11.45
N GLN A 181 26.54 1.36 10.86
CA GLN A 181 27.46 2.52 10.77
C GLN A 181 27.91 3.08 12.11
N VAL A 182 27.06 2.97 13.14
CA VAL A 182 27.39 3.47 14.49
C VAL A 182 27.98 2.40 15.39
N GLY A 183 28.13 1.17 14.92
CA GLY A 183 28.67 0.06 15.71
C GLY A 183 27.71 -0.36 16.83
N SER A 184 26.40 -0.40 16.59
CA SER A 184 25.41 -0.94 17.53
C SER A 184 25.75 -2.39 17.89
N PRO A 185 25.52 -2.85 19.13
CA PRO A 185 25.90 -4.21 19.55
C PRO A 185 25.15 -5.33 18.80
N HIS A 186 23.93 -5.08 18.34
CA HIS A 186 23.10 -6.09 17.66
C HIS A 186 22.37 -5.51 16.44
N PRO A 187 23.10 -5.00 15.42
CA PRO A 187 22.47 -4.34 14.28
C PRO A 187 21.62 -5.32 13.45
N GLY A 188 22.04 -6.58 13.32
CA GLY A 188 21.38 -7.62 12.55
C GLY A 188 19.92 -7.89 12.93
N ARG A 189 19.52 -7.55 14.18
CA ARG A 189 18.12 -7.70 14.62
C ARG A 189 17.12 -6.94 13.77
N TRP A 190 17.53 -5.78 13.25
CA TRP A 190 16.65 -4.96 12.40
C TRP A 190 16.43 -5.61 11.03
N LEU A 191 17.49 -6.17 10.44
CA LEU A 191 17.38 -6.90 9.18
C LEU A 191 16.58 -8.21 9.35
N ALA A 192 16.77 -8.91 10.47
CA ALA A 192 15.99 -10.09 10.84
C ALA A 192 14.50 -9.77 11.04
N ALA A 193 14.18 -8.65 11.70
CA ALA A 193 12.81 -8.17 11.82
C ALA A 193 12.22 -7.77 10.45
N ALA A 194 13.01 -7.13 9.57
CA ALA A 194 12.58 -6.82 8.22
C ALA A 194 12.23 -8.08 7.43
N ALA A 195 12.99 -9.16 7.58
CA ALA A 195 12.72 -10.44 6.93
C ALA A 195 11.40 -11.08 7.40
N LEU A 196 11.10 -11.02 8.71
CA LEU A 196 9.81 -11.48 9.26
C LEU A 196 8.64 -10.68 8.67
N VAL A 197 8.75 -9.33 8.72
CA VAL A 197 7.70 -8.44 8.19
C VAL A 197 7.55 -8.65 6.68
N PHE A 198 8.64 -8.90 5.96
CA PHE A 198 8.62 -9.21 4.53
C PHE A 198 7.79 -10.48 4.24
N GLY A 199 8.01 -11.57 4.99
CA GLY A 199 7.23 -12.80 4.86
C GLY A 199 5.73 -12.60 5.16
N LEU A 200 5.40 -11.87 6.23
CA LEU A 200 4.01 -11.49 6.53
C LEU A 200 3.41 -10.60 5.44
N SER A 201 4.19 -9.66 4.93
CA SER A 201 3.75 -8.74 3.88
C SER A 201 3.51 -9.45 2.53
N MET A 202 4.27 -10.51 2.23
CA MET A 202 3.98 -11.40 1.09
C MET A 202 2.59 -12.02 1.22
N GLY A 203 2.20 -12.47 2.43
CA GLY A 203 0.86 -12.98 2.70
C GLY A 203 -0.23 -11.90 2.73
N ASN A 204 0.14 -10.62 2.69
CA ASN A 204 -0.81 -9.53 2.48
C ASN A 204 -0.93 -9.16 0.99
N HIS A 205 0.19 -8.99 0.28
CA HIS A 205 0.19 -8.72 -1.15
C HIS A 205 1.54 -9.09 -1.81
N PRO A 206 1.54 -9.80 -2.96
CA PRO A 206 2.76 -10.21 -3.67
C PRO A 206 3.65 -9.06 -4.15
N LEU A 207 3.13 -7.83 -4.30
CA LEU A 207 3.91 -6.64 -4.60
C LEU A 207 5.12 -6.46 -3.68
N THR A 208 5.06 -6.98 -2.46
CA THR A 208 6.21 -7.00 -1.54
C THR A 208 7.43 -7.68 -2.16
N GLY A 209 7.24 -8.70 -3.00
CA GLY A 209 8.32 -9.40 -3.70
C GLY A 209 9.20 -8.48 -4.55
N LEU A 210 8.62 -7.42 -5.11
CA LEU A 210 9.36 -6.43 -5.92
C LEU A 210 10.43 -5.70 -5.11
N MET A 211 10.20 -5.52 -3.80
CA MET A 211 11.18 -4.87 -2.93
C MET A 211 12.48 -5.68 -2.80
N ALA A 212 12.45 -6.99 -3.07
CA ALA A 212 13.65 -7.84 -3.06
C ALA A 212 14.66 -7.40 -4.14
N PHE A 213 14.18 -6.92 -5.30
CA PHE A 213 15.02 -6.40 -6.38
C PHE A 213 15.73 -5.10 -6.02
N ALA A 214 15.28 -4.39 -5.01
CA ALA A 214 15.95 -3.22 -4.47
C ALA A 214 16.82 -3.56 -3.24
N ILE A 215 16.25 -4.31 -2.29
CA ILE A 215 16.90 -4.63 -1.01
C ILE A 215 18.12 -5.53 -1.24
N GLY A 216 18.00 -6.59 -2.03
CA GLY A 216 19.08 -7.53 -2.28
C GLY A 216 20.34 -6.86 -2.84
N PRO A 217 20.30 -6.24 -4.03
CA PRO A 217 21.45 -5.53 -4.60
C PRO A 217 22.00 -4.44 -3.67
N TRP A 218 21.10 -3.67 -3.01
CA TRP A 218 21.55 -2.63 -2.10
C TRP A 218 22.33 -3.17 -0.89
N LEU A 219 21.94 -4.30 -0.33
CA LEU A 219 22.67 -4.95 0.76
C LEU A 219 24.12 -5.26 0.35
N PHE A 220 24.34 -5.76 -0.88
CA PHE A 220 25.69 -6.00 -1.42
C PHE A 220 26.46 -4.71 -1.69
N ILE A 221 25.79 -3.64 -2.12
CA ILE A 221 26.43 -2.33 -2.34
C ILE A 221 26.95 -1.75 -1.02
N VAL A 222 26.14 -1.83 0.07
CA VAL A 222 26.49 -1.19 1.35
C VAL A 222 27.32 -2.07 2.28
N ASP A 223 27.25 -3.38 2.12
CA ASP A 223 28.03 -4.38 2.85
C ASP A 223 28.45 -5.52 1.92
N PRO A 224 29.53 -5.35 1.12
CA PRO A 224 30.01 -6.38 0.21
C PRO A 224 30.39 -7.70 0.90
N GLY A 225 30.57 -7.69 2.23
CA GLY A 225 30.87 -8.86 3.03
C GLY A 225 29.67 -9.57 3.63
N ILE A 226 28.45 -9.11 3.36
CA ILE A 226 27.24 -9.63 4.00
C ILE A 226 27.05 -11.14 3.80
N TRP A 227 27.44 -11.67 2.67
CA TRP A 227 27.37 -13.11 2.36
C TRP A 227 28.20 -13.99 3.31
N ARG A 228 29.21 -13.43 3.98
CA ARG A 228 30.03 -14.11 5.00
C ARG A 228 29.33 -14.18 6.36
N ARG A 229 28.25 -13.40 6.56
CA ARG A 229 27.44 -13.38 7.78
C ARG A 229 26.37 -14.46 7.76
N TRP A 230 26.76 -15.72 7.48
CA TRP A 230 25.85 -16.83 7.26
C TRP A 230 24.82 -17.02 8.38
N ARG A 231 25.19 -16.75 9.66
CA ARG A 231 24.26 -16.82 10.80
C ARG A 231 23.12 -15.77 10.69
N LEU A 232 23.45 -14.55 10.24
CA LEU A 232 22.45 -13.51 10.01
C LEU A 232 21.56 -13.89 8.82
N ILE A 233 22.14 -14.40 7.76
CA ILE A 233 21.39 -14.85 6.57
C ILE A 233 20.44 -15.97 6.94
N LEU A 234 20.87 -16.98 7.71
CA LEU A 234 20.00 -18.05 8.19
C LEU A 234 18.89 -17.52 9.12
N ALA A 235 19.20 -16.58 10.00
CA ALA A 235 18.17 -15.97 10.87
C ALA A 235 17.13 -15.20 10.04
N CYS A 236 17.57 -14.43 9.04
CA CYS A 236 16.66 -13.75 8.12
C CYS A 236 15.81 -14.74 7.31
N ALA A 237 16.42 -15.79 6.76
CA ALA A 237 15.70 -16.83 6.02
C ALA A 237 14.67 -17.56 6.91
N ALA A 238 15.05 -17.92 8.12
CA ALA A 238 14.14 -18.57 9.07
C ALA A 238 12.95 -17.66 9.43
N LEU A 239 13.19 -16.39 9.71
CA LEU A 239 12.12 -15.43 10.05
C LEU A 239 11.26 -15.08 8.83
N LEU A 240 11.82 -15.02 7.63
CA LEU A 240 11.05 -14.91 6.39
C LEU A 240 10.08 -16.10 6.26
N VAL A 241 10.58 -17.32 6.45
CA VAL A 241 9.74 -18.54 6.42
C VAL A 241 8.66 -18.47 7.50
N VAL A 242 9.00 -18.08 8.73
CA VAL A 242 8.01 -17.87 9.81
C VAL A 242 6.91 -16.89 9.38
N GLY A 243 7.27 -15.78 8.74
CA GLY A 243 6.28 -14.85 8.19
C GLY A 243 5.40 -15.48 7.11
N LEU A 244 5.99 -16.27 6.21
CA LEU A 244 5.27 -16.97 5.14
C LEU A 244 4.35 -18.09 5.67
N LEU A 245 4.53 -18.59 6.90
CA LEU A 245 3.62 -19.58 7.49
C LEU A 245 2.17 -19.08 7.57
N VAL A 246 1.92 -17.78 7.46
CA VAL A 246 0.55 -17.25 7.35
C VAL A 246 -0.23 -17.84 6.18
N TYR A 247 0.44 -18.28 5.11
CA TYR A 247 -0.20 -18.96 3.98
C TYR A 247 -0.84 -20.30 4.36
N LEU A 248 -0.45 -20.91 5.48
CA LEU A 248 -1.10 -22.12 6.00
C LEU A 248 -2.56 -21.87 6.39
N TYR A 249 -2.95 -20.60 6.62
CA TYR A 249 -4.36 -20.24 6.82
C TYR A 249 -5.24 -20.78 5.69
N ILE A 250 -4.82 -20.63 4.43
CA ILE A 250 -5.62 -21.00 3.25
C ILE A 250 -5.97 -22.49 3.24
N PRO A 251 -5.02 -23.45 3.21
CA PRO A 251 -5.35 -24.87 3.18
C PRO A 251 -5.99 -25.35 4.48
N ILE A 252 -5.64 -24.77 5.63
CA ILE A 252 -6.28 -25.13 6.90
C ILE A 252 -7.76 -24.72 6.84
N ARG A 253 -8.07 -23.48 6.47
CA ARG A 253 -9.46 -22.99 6.42
C ARG A 253 -10.29 -23.68 5.35
N ALA A 254 -9.67 -24.03 4.21
CA ALA A 254 -10.32 -24.74 3.12
C ALA A 254 -10.77 -26.16 3.52
N ASN A 255 -10.10 -26.77 4.50
CA ASN A 255 -10.39 -28.16 4.93
C ASN A 255 -11.12 -28.25 6.28
N ILE A 256 -11.53 -27.13 6.88
CA ILE A 256 -12.31 -27.12 8.13
C ILE A 256 -13.79 -26.88 7.82
N SER A 257 -14.66 -27.77 8.37
CA SER A 257 -16.12 -27.60 8.31
C SER A 257 -16.62 -26.63 9.39
N PRO A 258 -17.67 -25.83 9.13
CA PRO A 258 -18.34 -25.66 7.83
C PRO A 258 -17.46 -24.95 6.80
N GLU A 259 -17.74 -25.17 5.51
CA GLU A 259 -17.09 -24.43 4.42
C GLU A 259 -17.24 -22.91 4.63
N PRO A 260 -16.22 -22.11 4.25
CA PRO A 260 -16.34 -20.67 4.36
C PRO A 260 -17.41 -20.14 3.40
N PRO A 261 -18.14 -19.06 3.77
CA PRO A 261 -19.15 -18.45 2.90
C PRO A 261 -18.61 -18.03 1.53
N LEU A 262 -17.39 -17.50 1.50
CA LEU A 262 -16.66 -17.19 0.27
C LEU A 262 -15.48 -18.14 0.16
N PHE A 263 -15.49 -18.96 -0.89
CA PHE A 263 -14.56 -20.06 -1.06
C PHE A 263 -13.95 -20.07 -2.46
N TYR A 264 -13.14 -19.07 -2.71
CA TYR A 264 -12.55 -18.85 -4.02
C TYR A 264 -11.56 -19.95 -4.40
N ALA A 265 -11.66 -20.45 -5.66
CA ALA A 265 -10.79 -21.47 -6.24
C ALA A 265 -10.73 -22.81 -5.45
N ARG A 266 -11.57 -22.99 -4.44
CA ARG A 266 -11.65 -24.20 -3.59
C ARG A 266 -10.28 -24.83 -3.29
N PRO A 267 -9.36 -24.13 -2.57
CA PRO A 267 -7.97 -24.57 -2.38
C PRO A 267 -7.82 -25.71 -1.36
N THR A 268 -8.61 -26.77 -1.53
CA THR A 268 -8.55 -28.01 -0.74
C THR A 268 -7.43 -28.94 -1.20
N THR A 269 -6.90 -28.74 -2.41
CA THR A 269 -5.80 -29.48 -3.02
C THR A 269 -4.59 -28.57 -3.24
N TRP A 270 -3.42 -29.18 -3.50
CA TRP A 270 -2.22 -28.42 -3.86
C TRP A 270 -2.41 -27.61 -5.15
N GLU A 271 -3.15 -28.14 -6.12
CA GLU A 271 -3.43 -27.45 -7.38
C GLU A 271 -4.30 -26.20 -7.15
N GLY A 272 -5.41 -26.33 -6.42
CA GLY A 272 -6.27 -25.18 -6.07
C GLY A 272 -5.53 -24.14 -5.21
N PHE A 273 -4.70 -24.59 -4.26
CA PHE A 273 -3.85 -23.70 -3.48
C PHE A 273 -2.88 -22.91 -4.38
N ARG A 274 -2.18 -23.60 -5.29
CA ARG A 274 -1.23 -23.01 -6.23
C ARG A 274 -1.93 -22.00 -7.16
N TYR A 275 -3.08 -22.41 -7.74
CA TYR A 275 -3.89 -21.55 -8.60
C TYR A 275 -4.27 -20.25 -7.90
N LEU A 276 -4.72 -20.33 -6.64
CA LEU A 276 -5.09 -19.16 -5.85
C LEU A 276 -3.87 -18.30 -5.51
N VAL A 277 -2.84 -18.87 -4.89
CA VAL A 277 -1.71 -18.11 -4.33
C VAL A 277 -0.83 -17.47 -5.41
N PHE A 278 -0.63 -18.15 -6.54
CA PHE A 278 0.13 -17.61 -7.67
C PHE A 278 -0.73 -16.85 -8.66
N ALA A 279 -2.02 -16.66 -8.37
CA ALA A 279 -2.94 -15.87 -9.19
C ALA A 279 -2.93 -16.29 -10.67
N GLU A 280 -2.97 -17.61 -10.94
CA GLU A 280 -2.81 -18.16 -12.29
C GLU A 280 -3.84 -17.59 -13.27
N GLN A 281 -5.04 -17.27 -12.80
CA GLN A 281 -6.08 -16.62 -13.62
C GLN A 281 -5.69 -15.25 -14.19
N PHE A 282 -4.72 -14.57 -13.57
CA PHE A 282 -4.26 -13.25 -14.01
C PHE A 282 -2.97 -13.31 -14.84
N HIS A 283 -2.44 -14.49 -15.12
CA HIS A 283 -1.20 -14.62 -15.91
C HIS A 283 -1.35 -14.04 -17.33
N GLY A 284 -2.55 -14.13 -17.93
CA GLY A 284 -2.84 -13.50 -19.23
C GLY A 284 -2.70 -11.98 -19.26
N LEU A 285 -2.78 -11.31 -18.09
CA LEU A 285 -2.56 -9.86 -18.00
C LEU A 285 -1.08 -9.46 -18.15
N PHE A 286 -0.16 -10.44 -18.15
CA PHE A 286 1.27 -10.26 -18.36
C PHE A 286 1.77 -10.70 -19.74
N ASP A 287 0.92 -11.21 -20.63
CA ASP A 287 1.30 -11.71 -21.96
C ASP A 287 1.79 -10.65 -22.95
N GLN A 288 1.95 -9.41 -22.50
CA GLN A 288 2.31 -8.27 -23.33
C GLN A 288 3.81 -8.06 -23.50
N PHE A 289 4.65 -8.99 -23.02
CA PHE A 289 6.11 -8.93 -23.18
C PHE A 289 6.60 -9.20 -24.62
N ALA A 290 5.70 -9.54 -25.55
CA ALA A 290 6.07 -9.84 -26.95
C ALA A 290 6.69 -8.64 -27.69
N ASN A 291 6.28 -7.40 -27.36
CA ASN A 291 6.84 -6.17 -27.92
C ASN A 291 7.05 -5.12 -26.81
N PRO A 292 8.11 -5.27 -26.00
CA PRO A 292 8.27 -4.47 -24.77
C PRO A 292 8.42 -2.96 -25.00
N LEU A 293 8.94 -2.52 -26.16
CA LEU A 293 9.14 -1.09 -26.43
C LEU A 293 7.82 -0.40 -26.79
N ASP A 294 7.01 -1.00 -27.65
CA ASP A 294 5.71 -0.44 -28.03
C ASP A 294 4.75 -0.47 -26.84
N PHE A 295 4.82 -1.53 -26.05
CA PHE A 295 4.07 -1.67 -24.82
C PHE A 295 4.43 -0.58 -23.80
N LEU A 296 5.75 -0.36 -23.53
CA LEU A 296 6.22 0.67 -22.61
C LEU A 296 5.80 2.07 -23.06
N ALA A 297 5.84 2.37 -24.37
CA ALA A 297 5.40 3.66 -24.89
C ALA A 297 3.90 3.91 -24.61
N GLY A 298 3.03 2.91 -24.89
CA GLY A 298 1.60 3.04 -24.62
C GLY A 298 1.19 3.14 -23.15
N LYS A 299 1.99 2.55 -22.24
CA LYS A 299 1.73 2.58 -20.78
C LYS A 299 2.39 3.77 -20.06
N TRP A 300 3.34 4.45 -20.72
CA TRP A 300 4.04 5.58 -20.11
C TRP A 300 3.11 6.73 -19.76
N ASP A 301 2.18 7.08 -20.66
CA ASP A 301 1.21 8.15 -20.45
C ASP A 301 0.32 7.89 -19.23
N LYS A 302 -0.11 6.63 -19.02
CA LYS A 302 -0.87 6.25 -17.83
C LYS A 302 0.00 6.39 -16.56
N ALA A 303 1.22 5.83 -16.57
CA ALA A 303 2.13 5.94 -15.43
C ALA A 303 2.45 7.40 -15.09
N GLU A 304 2.69 8.24 -16.11
CA GLU A 304 2.90 9.67 -15.94
C GLU A 304 1.68 10.35 -15.31
N SER A 305 0.47 10.07 -15.81
CA SER A 305 -0.76 10.64 -15.28
C SER A 305 -1.00 10.27 -13.81
N VAL A 306 -0.80 9.00 -13.47
CA VAL A 306 -0.93 8.51 -12.07
C VAL A 306 0.08 9.18 -11.16
N LEU A 307 1.35 9.21 -11.57
CA LEU A 307 2.41 9.85 -10.78
C LEU A 307 2.18 11.36 -10.68
N ALA A 308 1.77 12.02 -11.77
CA ALA A 308 1.48 13.47 -11.75
C ALA A 308 0.34 13.81 -10.79
N ALA A 309 -0.67 12.96 -10.66
CA ALA A 309 -1.79 13.14 -9.75
C ALA A 309 -1.39 13.05 -8.26
N GLN A 310 -0.25 12.40 -7.93
CA GLN A 310 0.15 12.20 -6.53
C GLN A 310 0.53 13.50 -5.82
N LEU A 311 1.18 14.42 -6.51
CA LEU A 311 1.74 15.63 -5.91
C LEU A 311 1.12 16.90 -6.53
N VAL A 312 0.99 17.93 -5.71
CA VAL A 312 0.43 19.22 -6.15
C VAL A 312 1.53 20.19 -6.59
N GLY A 313 1.21 21.07 -7.54
CA GLY A 313 2.07 22.17 -7.99
C GLY A 313 3.50 21.72 -8.35
N PRO A 314 4.56 22.39 -7.83
CA PRO A 314 5.95 22.09 -8.16
C PRO A 314 6.49 20.85 -7.43
N GLY A 315 5.66 19.98 -6.85
CA GLY A 315 6.08 18.85 -6.03
C GLY A 315 7.12 17.97 -6.72
N TRP A 316 6.97 17.69 -8.01
CA TRP A 316 7.92 16.86 -8.76
C TRP A 316 9.29 17.52 -8.98
N LEU A 317 9.34 18.85 -9.09
CA LEU A 317 10.63 19.56 -9.08
C LEU A 317 11.35 19.38 -7.75
N VAL A 318 10.61 19.44 -6.64
CA VAL A 318 11.18 19.21 -5.31
C VAL A 318 11.67 17.77 -5.17
N VAL A 319 10.94 16.78 -5.70
CA VAL A 319 11.39 15.38 -5.78
C VAL A 319 12.71 15.25 -6.55
N ALA A 320 12.80 15.87 -7.74
CA ALA A 320 14.02 15.86 -8.55
C ALA A 320 15.22 16.48 -7.81
N MET A 321 15.00 17.58 -7.06
CA MET A 321 16.03 18.21 -6.23
C MET A 321 16.47 17.28 -5.08
N GLY A 322 15.56 16.54 -4.47
CA GLY A 322 15.87 15.54 -3.45
C GLY A 322 16.69 14.38 -4.02
N ALA A 323 16.31 13.87 -5.18
CA ALA A 323 17.03 12.82 -5.90
C ALA A 323 18.45 13.28 -6.27
N ALA A 324 18.61 14.47 -6.84
CA ALA A 324 19.91 15.07 -7.15
C ALA A 324 20.76 15.26 -5.88
N THR A 325 20.16 15.67 -4.77
CA THR A 325 20.85 15.81 -3.49
C THR A 325 21.41 14.46 -3.01
N LEU A 326 20.64 13.37 -3.10
CA LEU A 326 21.12 12.04 -2.74
C LEU A 326 22.15 11.49 -3.72
N ALA A 327 21.96 11.69 -5.02
CA ALA A 327 22.90 11.26 -6.05
C ALA A 327 24.30 11.85 -5.81
N VAL A 328 24.38 13.14 -5.44
CA VAL A 328 25.64 13.83 -5.15
C VAL A 328 26.20 13.46 -3.78
N ARG A 329 25.38 13.38 -2.74
CA ARG A 329 25.85 13.25 -1.35
C ARG A 329 25.88 11.82 -0.82
N ARG A 330 25.00 10.94 -1.31
CA ARG A 330 24.77 9.59 -0.77
C ARG A 330 24.30 8.63 -1.87
N LEU A 331 25.17 8.34 -2.83
CA LEU A 331 24.86 7.51 -4.01
C LEU A 331 24.21 6.16 -3.67
N GLY A 332 24.66 5.48 -2.60
CA GLY A 332 24.03 4.22 -2.16
C GLY A 332 22.58 4.38 -1.67
N ALA A 333 22.22 5.53 -1.10
CA ALA A 333 20.83 5.84 -0.73
C ALA A 333 20.00 6.18 -1.98
N PHE A 334 20.57 6.93 -2.92
CA PHE A 334 19.93 7.21 -4.21
C PHE A 334 19.66 5.92 -4.99
N ALA A 335 20.63 5.01 -5.05
CA ALA A 335 20.47 3.73 -5.72
C ALA A 335 19.37 2.87 -5.07
N PHE A 336 19.31 2.83 -3.74
CA PHE A 336 18.29 2.08 -3.01
C PHE A 336 16.87 2.58 -3.32
N LEU A 337 16.64 3.87 -3.13
CA LEU A 337 15.34 4.47 -3.39
C LEU A 337 14.97 4.40 -4.89
N GLY A 338 15.95 4.59 -5.77
CA GLY A 338 15.77 4.45 -7.22
C GLY A 338 15.36 3.04 -7.63
N LEU A 339 16.01 2.01 -7.07
CA LEU A 339 15.64 0.61 -7.34
C LEU A 339 14.23 0.26 -6.84
N LEU A 340 13.81 0.79 -5.67
CA LEU A 340 12.43 0.63 -5.18
C LEU A 340 11.42 1.22 -6.18
N VAL A 341 11.69 2.42 -6.69
CA VAL A 341 10.82 3.09 -7.67
C VAL A 341 10.80 2.34 -8.99
N VAL A 342 11.97 1.99 -9.52
CA VAL A 342 12.08 1.32 -10.83
C VAL A 342 11.37 -0.04 -10.81
N SER A 343 11.60 -0.88 -9.78
CA SER A 343 10.93 -2.18 -9.69
C SER A 343 9.41 -2.04 -9.54
N ASN A 344 8.95 -1.05 -8.78
CA ASN A 344 7.52 -0.80 -8.56
C ASN A 344 6.84 -0.27 -9.84
N ILE A 345 7.39 0.76 -10.49
CA ILE A 345 6.84 1.33 -11.72
C ILE A 345 6.88 0.30 -12.86
N PHE A 346 7.99 -0.44 -13.00
CA PHE A 346 8.13 -1.48 -14.03
C PHE A 346 7.00 -2.50 -13.93
N TYR A 347 6.69 -2.99 -12.73
CA TYR A 347 5.58 -3.92 -12.52
C TYR A 347 4.23 -3.27 -12.83
N ALA A 348 3.96 -2.10 -12.26
CA ALA A 348 2.69 -1.40 -12.42
C ALA A 348 2.40 -1.07 -13.89
N MET A 349 3.41 -0.73 -14.68
CA MET A 349 3.25 -0.50 -16.13
C MET A 349 2.96 -1.79 -16.92
N ASN A 350 3.39 -2.95 -16.41
CA ASN A 350 3.24 -4.24 -17.09
C ASN A 350 2.01 -5.03 -16.64
N PHE A 351 1.21 -4.50 -15.70
CA PHE A 351 0.01 -5.14 -15.20
C PHE A 351 -1.23 -4.37 -15.65
N GLU A 352 -2.19 -5.05 -16.26
CA GLU A 352 -3.46 -4.45 -16.70
C GLU A 352 -4.53 -4.63 -15.63
N ASP A 353 -4.75 -3.58 -14.84
CA ASP A 353 -5.80 -3.50 -13.84
C ASP A 353 -6.53 -2.16 -13.98
N GLY A 354 -7.84 -2.16 -13.80
CA GLY A 354 -8.66 -0.94 -13.81
C GLY A 354 -8.26 0.03 -12.69
N ASP A 355 -7.88 -0.50 -11.52
CA ASP A 355 -7.46 0.25 -10.33
C ASP A 355 -5.94 0.28 -10.15
N ILE A 356 -5.18 0.33 -11.24
CA ILE A 356 -3.71 0.27 -11.24
C ILE A 356 -3.05 1.38 -10.41
N ASP A 357 -3.74 2.48 -10.14
CA ASP A 357 -3.21 3.66 -9.45
C ASP A 357 -2.68 3.33 -8.05
N ARG A 358 -3.32 2.41 -7.33
CA ARG A 358 -2.92 1.92 -6.00
C ARG A 358 -1.59 1.14 -5.99
N TYR A 359 -1.16 0.63 -7.14
CA TYR A 359 0.13 -0.09 -7.27
C TYR A 359 1.34 0.86 -7.19
N TYR A 360 1.14 2.17 -7.38
CA TYR A 360 2.21 3.20 -7.31
C TYR A 360 2.46 3.73 -5.88
N LEU A 361 1.79 3.22 -4.85
CA LEU A 361 1.90 3.69 -3.46
C LEU A 361 3.35 3.71 -2.94
N LEU A 362 4.16 2.69 -3.27
CA LEU A 362 5.57 2.64 -2.85
C LEU A 362 6.40 3.73 -3.55
N SER A 363 6.17 3.98 -4.83
CA SER A 363 6.82 5.07 -5.57
C SER A 363 6.44 6.44 -5.01
N THR A 364 5.19 6.62 -4.62
CA THR A 364 4.69 7.84 -3.96
C THR A 364 5.35 8.06 -2.60
N LEU A 365 5.54 6.99 -1.80
CA LEU A 365 6.27 7.07 -0.53
C LEU A 365 7.70 7.55 -0.75
N VAL A 366 8.40 6.98 -1.73
CA VAL A 366 9.78 7.37 -2.05
C VAL A 366 9.84 8.82 -2.54
N ALA A 367 8.90 9.26 -3.39
CA ALA A 367 8.82 10.65 -3.84
C ALA A 367 8.68 11.60 -2.64
N CYS A 368 7.84 11.28 -1.67
CA CYS A 368 7.66 12.09 -0.45
C CYS A 368 8.92 12.09 0.44
N VAL A 369 9.63 10.97 0.55
CA VAL A 369 10.96 10.94 1.21
C VAL A 369 11.92 11.92 0.54
N LEU A 370 11.95 11.97 -0.79
CA LEU A 370 12.80 12.88 -1.55
C LEU A 370 12.40 14.36 -1.35
N ILE A 371 11.10 14.67 -1.20
CA ILE A 371 10.64 16.02 -0.80
C ILE A 371 11.27 16.44 0.53
N GLY A 372 11.25 15.57 1.54
CA GLY A 372 11.85 15.90 2.82
C GLY A 372 13.36 16.08 2.76
N VAL A 373 14.06 15.26 1.95
CA VAL A 373 15.51 15.42 1.71
C VAL A 373 15.81 16.76 1.02
N ALA A 374 15.02 17.13 0.01
CA ALA A 374 15.16 18.42 -0.66
C ALA A 374 14.93 19.60 0.30
N ALA A 375 13.83 19.55 1.06
CA ALA A 375 13.47 20.58 2.04
C ALA A 375 14.61 20.81 3.06
N ALA A 376 15.20 19.73 3.58
CA ALA A 376 16.33 19.82 4.49
C ALA A 376 17.59 20.41 3.82
N ALA A 377 17.91 19.96 2.60
CA ALA A 377 19.08 20.43 1.88
C ALA A 377 18.99 21.93 1.52
N LEU A 378 17.81 22.35 1.05
CA LEU A 378 17.53 23.75 0.72
C LEU A 378 17.54 24.65 1.97
N ALA A 379 16.88 24.22 3.05
CA ALA A 379 16.85 24.96 4.31
C ALA A 379 18.24 25.08 4.91
N GLY A 380 19.03 24.01 4.93
CA GLY A 380 20.41 24.02 5.40
C GLY A 380 21.32 24.86 4.49
N GLY A 381 21.13 24.80 3.18
CA GLY A 381 21.85 25.62 2.18
C GLY A 381 21.55 27.12 2.34
N GLY A 382 20.26 27.47 2.39
CA GLY A 382 19.81 28.85 2.61
C GLY A 382 20.31 29.43 3.93
N ALA A 383 20.24 28.64 5.01
CA ALA A 383 20.78 29.06 6.32
C ALA A 383 22.27 29.36 6.25
N ARG A 384 23.07 28.54 5.56
CA ARG A 384 24.52 28.79 5.38
C ARG A 384 24.77 30.03 4.54
N ALA A 385 24.04 30.20 3.43
CA ALA A 385 24.17 31.36 2.56
C ALA A 385 23.88 32.68 3.30
N VAL A 386 22.81 32.74 4.10
CA VAL A 386 22.45 33.88 4.92
C VAL A 386 23.50 34.16 6.00
N ALA A 387 24.00 33.10 6.67
CA ALA A 387 25.05 33.24 7.67
C ALA A 387 26.35 33.82 7.08
N GLU A 388 26.71 33.45 5.85
CA GLU A 388 27.87 34.00 5.17
C GLU A 388 27.62 35.43 4.67
N ALA A 389 26.47 35.69 4.07
CA ALA A 389 26.11 37.05 3.58
C ALA A 389 26.09 38.09 4.73
N THR A 390 25.67 37.67 5.93
CA THR A 390 25.58 38.54 7.12
C THR A 390 26.84 38.57 7.98
N ARG A 391 27.92 37.88 7.53
CA ARG A 391 29.16 37.73 8.33
C ARG A 391 29.83 39.05 8.72
N ARG A 392 29.73 40.07 7.86
CA ARG A 392 30.33 41.38 8.09
C ARG A 392 29.42 42.39 8.79
N THR A 393 28.09 42.13 8.82
CA THR A 393 27.08 43.09 9.30
C THR A 393 26.45 42.69 10.63
N LEU A 394 26.45 41.43 10.98
CA LEU A 394 25.84 40.90 12.21
C LEU A 394 26.87 40.21 13.10
N ASP A 395 26.65 40.32 14.42
CA ASP A 395 27.35 39.52 15.41
C ASP A 395 27.01 38.02 15.29
N PHE A 396 27.66 37.18 16.09
CA PHE A 396 27.44 35.74 16.03
C PHE A 396 25.99 35.34 16.32
N ALA A 397 25.33 35.97 17.30
CA ALA A 397 23.94 35.66 17.67
C ALA A 397 22.97 36.11 16.58
N GLY A 398 23.15 37.31 16.02
CA GLY A 398 22.36 37.84 14.89
C GLY A 398 22.46 36.97 13.65
N ARG A 399 23.68 36.54 13.27
CA ARG A 399 23.89 35.63 12.12
C ARG A 399 23.18 34.29 12.34
N ARG A 400 23.30 33.70 13.54
CA ARG A 400 22.63 32.43 13.87
C ARG A 400 21.11 32.56 13.81
N ARG A 401 20.56 33.69 14.28
CA ARG A 401 19.13 34.01 14.23
C ARG A 401 18.66 34.17 12.78
N ALA A 402 19.36 34.95 11.95
CA ALA A 402 19.05 35.16 10.54
C ALA A 402 19.09 33.84 9.75
N ALA A 403 20.10 33.01 9.96
CA ALA A 403 20.22 31.67 9.35
C ALA A 403 19.07 30.73 9.76
N SER A 404 18.66 30.76 11.04
CA SER A 404 17.53 29.96 11.51
C SER A 404 16.21 30.39 10.89
N ILE A 405 15.99 31.71 10.74
CA ILE A 405 14.79 32.26 10.07
C ILE A 405 14.77 31.84 8.61
N ALA A 406 15.89 31.94 7.89
CA ALA A 406 15.98 31.52 6.49
C ALA A 406 15.64 30.02 6.32
N GLY A 407 16.19 29.18 7.19
CA GLY A 407 15.85 27.74 7.20
C GLY A 407 14.36 27.49 7.50
N ALA A 408 13.78 28.22 8.44
CA ALA A 408 12.36 28.09 8.80
C ALA A 408 11.44 28.54 7.66
N ILE A 409 11.80 29.60 6.93
CA ILE A 409 11.05 30.06 5.74
C ILE A 409 11.02 28.95 4.67
N VAL A 410 12.17 28.31 4.39
CA VAL A 410 12.24 27.23 3.39
C VAL A 410 11.38 26.04 3.81
N ILE A 411 11.41 25.64 5.09
CA ILE A 411 10.54 24.57 5.60
C ILE A 411 9.07 24.99 5.52
N GLY A 412 8.73 26.24 5.85
CA GLY A 412 7.37 26.77 5.71
C GLY A 412 6.85 26.70 4.28
N LEU A 413 7.70 27.07 3.30
CA LEU A 413 7.38 26.96 1.88
C LEU A 413 7.19 25.49 1.45
N ALA A 414 8.06 24.60 1.91
CA ALA A 414 7.90 23.16 1.63
C ALA A 414 6.62 22.58 2.25
N ALA A 415 6.22 23.07 3.43
CA ALA A 415 4.98 22.65 4.09
C ALA A 415 3.70 23.12 3.35
N LEU A 416 3.80 24.06 2.41
CA LEU A 416 2.68 24.41 1.54
C LEU A 416 2.27 23.23 0.64
N LEU A 417 3.18 22.32 0.26
CA LEU A 417 2.84 21.18 -0.57
C LEU A 417 1.76 20.29 0.09
N PRO A 418 1.96 19.74 1.31
CA PRO A 418 0.91 18.97 1.97
C PRO A 418 -0.31 19.82 2.37
N ALA A 419 -0.14 21.11 2.68
CA ALA A 419 -1.25 21.99 3.05
C ALA A 419 -2.18 22.26 1.85
N VAL A 420 -1.63 22.55 0.67
CA VAL A 420 -2.40 22.72 -0.57
C VAL A 420 -3.05 21.40 -0.98
N ALA A 421 -2.32 20.27 -0.89
CA ALA A 421 -2.88 18.97 -1.19
C ALA A 421 -4.10 18.66 -0.29
N LEU A 422 -3.98 18.92 1.02
CA LEU A 422 -5.11 18.78 1.96
C LEU A 422 -6.29 19.67 1.56
N ALA A 423 -6.04 20.95 1.31
CA ALA A 423 -7.11 21.90 1.00
C ALA A 423 -7.83 21.61 -0.32
N THR A 424 -7.10 21.20 -1.36
CA THR A 424 -7.67 20.98 -2.69
C THR A 424 -8.32 19.61 -2.86
N ARG A 425 -7.96 18.63 -2.02
CA ARG A 425 -8.46 17.25 -2.12
C ARG A 425 -9.51 16.90 -1.09
N TYR A 426 -9.69 17.71 -0.05
CA TYR A 426 -10.56 17.36 1.07
C TYR A 426 -11.97 17.01 0.62
N GLU A 427 -12.63 17.90 -0.11
CA GLU A 427 -14.00 17.69 -0.60
C GLU A 427 -14.10 16.52 -1.58
N VAL A 428 -13.09 16.34 -2.44
CA VAL A 428 -13.06 15.25 -3.43
C VAL A 428 -12.85 13.89 -2.77
N ARG A 429 -12.10 13.85 -1.65
CA ARG A 429 -11.79 12.62 -0.91
C ARG A 429 -12.74 12.35 0.25
N ASP A 430 -13.66 13.26 0.58
CA ASP A 430 -14.60 13.05 1.66
C ASP A 430 -15.61 11.94 1.32
N GLN A 431 -15.53 10.83 2.03
CA GLN A 431 -16.41 9.67 1.90
C GLN A 431 -17.34 9.52 3.13
N SER A 432 -17.37 10.53 4.01
CA SER A 432 -18.08 10.43 5.29
C SER A 432 -19.59 10.22 5.16
N ASP A 433 -20.17 10.61 4.04
CA ASP A 433 -21.59 10.42 3.72
C ASP A 433 -21.84 9.29 2.70
N ASN A 434 -20.79 8.61 2.22
CA ASN A 434 -20.93 7.55 1.24
C ASN A 434 -21.55 6.30 1.84
N ARG A 435 -22.79 6.02 1.43
CA ARG A 435 -23.58 4.83 1.79
C ARG A 435 -24.24 4.20 0.56
N GLU A 436 -23.70 4.46 -0.60
CA GLU A 436 -24.32 4.11 -1.87
C GLU A 436 -24.54 2.60 -2.01
N ALA A 437 -23.54 1.78 -1.65
CA ALA A 437 -23.67 0.34 -1.70
C ALA A 437 -24.74 -0.20 -0.74
N ASP A 438 -24.79 0.31 0.50
CA ASP A 438 -25.83 -0.09 1.46
C ASP A 438 -27.25 0.25 0.95
N LEU A 439 -27.42 1.45 0.38
CA LEU A 439 -28.70 1.89 -0.19
C LEU A 439 -29.09 1.04 -1.40
N TRP A 440 -28.13 0.73 -2.26
CA TRP A 440 -28.33 -0.13 -3.42
C TRP A 440 -28.74 -1.54 -2.97
N VAL A 441 -27.97 -2.21 -2.10
CA VAL A 441 -28.30 -3.55 -1.59
C VAL A 441 -29.67 -3.57 -0.92
N THR A 442 -29.97 -2.57 -0.09
CA THR A 442 -31.27 -2.46 0.57
C THR A 442 -32.42 -2.38 -0.44
N SER A 443 -32.24 -1.63 -1.53
CA SER A 443 -33.25 -1.52 -2.59
C SER A 443 -33.42 -2.84 -3.35
N VAL A 444 -32.32 -3.51 -3.69
CA VAL A 444 -32.33 -4.83 -4.33
C VAL A 444 -33.05 -5.85 -3.43
N TYR A 445 -32.66 -5.97 -2.17
CA TYR A 445 -33.24 -6.94 -1.25
C TYR A 445 -34.73 -6.73 -0.98
N ARG A 446 -35.21 -5.48 -1.04
CA ARG A 446 -36.65 -5.17 -0.96
C ARG A 446 -37.41 -5.58 -2.22
N ALA A 447 -36.76 -5.52 -3.39
CA ALA A 447 -37.39 -5.90 -4.65
C ALA A 447 -37.44 -7.43 -4.86
N LEU A 448 -36.51 -8.17 -4.24
CA LEU A 448 -36.43 -9.62 -4.37
C LEU A 448 -37.51 -10.33 -3.54
N PRO A 449 -38.31 -11.23 -4.16
CA PRO A 449 -39.23 -12.11 -3.42
C PRO A 449 -38.47 -13.09 -2.54
N GLN A 450 -39.21 -13.82 -1.71
CA GLN A 450 -38.63 -14.86 -0.86
C GLN A 450 -38.02 -15.96 -1.73
N ASP A 451 -36.89 -16.55 -1.26
CA ASP A 451 -36.17 -17.64 -1.91
C ASP A 451 -35.67 -17.30 -3.35
N ALA A 452 -35.45 -16.04 -3.65
CA ALA A 452 -34.93 -15.61 -4.95
C ALA A 452 -33.47 -16.04 -5.16
N VAL A 453 -33.11 -16.22 -6.44
CA VAL A 453 -31.74 -16.38 -6.89
C VAL A 453 -31.32 -15.11 -7.60
N ILE A 454 -30.23 -14.49 -7.18
CA ILE A 454 -29.62 -13.35 -7.85
C ILE A 454 -28.27 -13.75 -8.43
N ILE A 455 -28.12 -13.58 -9.75
CA ILE A 455 -26.86 -13.80 -10.47
C ILE A 455 -26.29 -12.43 -10.78
N SER A 456 -25.10 -12.14 -10.27
CA SER A 456 -24.47 -10.82 -10.39
C SER A 456 -23.00 -10.94 -10.72
N TRP A 457 -22.41 -9.83 -11.14
CA TRP A 457 -20.98 -9.78 -11.37
C TRP A 457 -20.26 -9.09 -10.19
N TRP A 458 -18.96 -9.29 -10.10
CA TRP A 458 -18.09 -9.04 -8.97
C TRP A 458 -18.40 -7.77 -8.17
N SER A 459 -18.46 -6.61 -8.84
CA SER A 459 -18.64 -5.33 -8.14
C SER A 459 -19.95 -5.21 -7.37
N TYR A 460 -20.96 -5.97 -7.75
CA TYR A 460 -22.28 -5.97 -7.13
C TYR A 460 -22.52 -7.21 -6.28
N SER A 461 -21.84 -8.32 -6.55
CA SER A 461 -21.89 -9.50 -5.68
C SER A 461 -21.27 -9.22 -4.31
N THR A 462 -20.18 -8.46 -4.26
CA THR A 462 -19.43 -8.23 -3.03
C THR A 462 -20.22 -7.50 -1.94
N PRO A 463 -20.99 -6.40 -2.19
CA PRO A 463 -21.83 -5.81 -1.17
C PRO A 463 -23.03 -6.68 -0.79
N LEU A 464 -23.57 -7.48 -1.73
CA LEU A 464 -24.62 -8.47 -1.41
C LEU A 464 -24.09 -9.51 -0.43
N TRP A 465 -22.85 -10.00 -0.60
CA TRP A 465 -22.20 -10.92 0.32
C TRP A 465 -22.02 -10.32 1.72
N TYR A 466 -21.59 -9.06 1.80
CA TYR A 466 -21.45 -8.36 3.08
C TYR A 466 -22.78 -8.33 3.85
N HIS A 467 -23.86 -7.90 3.21
CA HIS A 467 -25.17 -7.86 3.84
C HIS A 467 -25.67 -9.24 4.24
N ARG A 468 -25.47 -10.26 3.39
CA ARG A 468 -25.91 -11.62 3.68
C ARG A 468 -25.07 -12.28 4.78
N TRP A 469 -23.76 -12.25 4.68
CA TRP A 469 -22.88 -13.07 5.51
C TRP A 469 -22.37 -12.36 6.77
N VAL A 470 -22.29 -11.03 6.77
CA VAL A 470 -21.83 -10.23 7.92
C VAL A 470 -23.00 -9.64 8.69
N LEU A 471 -24.01 -9.11 8.00
CA LEU A 471 -25.20 -8.52 8.66
C LEU A 471 -26.31 -9.55 8.90
N GLY A 472 -26.32 -10.67 8.17
CA GLY A 472 -27.36 -11.69 8.25
C GLY A 472 -28.65 -11.34 7.53
N ASP A 473 -28.59 -10.36 6.61
CA ASP A 473 -29.73 -9.92 5.83
C ASP A 473 -30.10 -10.96 4.77
N ARG A 474 -31.40 -11.21 4.60
CA ARG A 474 -31.96 -12.10 3.56
C ARG A 474 -31.20 -13.43 3.40
N PRO A 475 -31.12 -14.28 4.45
CA PRO A 475 -30.46 -15.58 4.38
C PRO A 475 -31.16 -16.57 3.42
N ASP A 476 -32.38 -16.28 3.01
CA ASP A 476 -33.17 -17.01 2.03
C ASP A 476 -32.64 -16.87 0.59
N ILE A 477 -31.99 -15.76 0.24
CA ILE A 477 -31.55 -15.48 -1.12
C ILE A 477 -30.28 -16.27 -1.46
N THR A 478 -30.21 -16.83 -2.66
CA THR A 478 -28.99 -17.40 -3.21
C THR A 478 -28.29 -16.35 -4.10
N ILE A 479 -27.04 -16.06 -3.80
CA ILE A 479 -26.21 -15.13 -4.59
C ILE A 479 -25.22 -15.97 -5.38
N ILE A 480 -25.21 -15.86 -6.70
CA ILE A 480 -24.27 -16.50 -7.63
C ILE A 480 -23.46 -15.39 -8.28
N ASP A 481 -22.14 -15.47 -8.14
CA ASP A 481 -21.20 -14.54 -8.75
C ASP A 481 -20.67 -15.08 -10.08
N GLU A 482 -20.57 -14.24 -11.08
CA GLU A 482 -20.12 -14.63 -12.41
C GLU A 482 -18.68 -15.16 -12.40
N ARG A 483 -17.77 -14.58 -11.60
CA ARG A 483 -16.38 -15.06 -11.52
C ARG A 483 -16.26 -16.42 -10.81
N ASN A 484 -17.13 -16.68 -9.84
CA ASN A 484 -17.15 -17.91 -9.06
C ASN A 484 -18.11 -18.97 -9.65
N ILE A 485 -18.69 -18.71 -10.80
CA ILE A 485 -19.78 -19.52 -11.36
C ILE A 485 -19.37 -21.00 -11.55
N ILE A 486 -18.12 -21.25 -11.91
CA ILE A 486 -17.55 -22.60 -12.05
C ILE A 486 -17.39 -23.27 -10.67
N ASP A 487 -16.91 -22.52 -9.67
CA ASP A 487 -16.77 -23.00 -8.30
C ASP A 487 -18.14 -23.31 -7.68
N ASP A 488 -19.20 -22.59 -8.09
CA ASP A 488 -20.59 -22.83 -7.71
C ASP A 488 -21.25 -23.98 -8.47
N GLY A 489 -20.50 -24.66 -9.35
CA GLY A 489 -20.94 -25.86 -10.09
C GLY A 489 -21.69 -25.57 -11.38
N TRP A 490 -21.60 -24.35 -11.93
CA TRP A 490 -22.22 -23.97 -13.18
C TRP A 490 -21.17 -23.74 -14.28
N SER A 491 -21.49 -24.14 -15.51
CA SER A 491 -20.59 -23.93 -16.65
C SER A 491 -20.64 -22.51 -17.21
N THR A 492 -21.79 -21.86 -17.11
CA THR A 492 -22.05 -20.53 -17.65
C THR A 492 -23.19 -19.85 -16.89
N ILE A 493 -23.33 -18.52 -17.06
CA ILE A 493 -24.46 -17.74 -16.55
C ILE A 493 -25.79 -18.30 -17.06
N ASP A 494 -25.87 -18.65 -18.36
CA ASP A 494 -27.06 -19.25 -18.98
C ASP A 494 -27.45 -20.59 -18.31
N ALA A 495 -26.46 -21.41 -17.98
CA ALA A 495 -26.71 -22.69 -17.28
C ALA A 495 -27.27 -22.47 -15.88
N ALA A 496 -26.73 -21.49 -15.13
CA ALA A 496 -27.23 -21.13 -13.82
C ALA A 496 -28.67 -20.57 -13.90
N ILE A 497 -28.95 -19.68 -14.86
CA ILE A 497 -30.31 -19.16 -15.08
C ILE A 497 -31.29 -20.32 -15.36
N ARG A 498 -31.00 -21.16 -16.36
CA ARG A 498 -31.88 -22.29 -16.77
C ARG A 498 -32.06 -23.31 -15.64
N GLY A 499 -31.04 -23.51 -14.82
CA GLY A 499 -31.09 -24.44 -13.67
C GLY A 499 -32.07 -24.02 -12.58
N HIS A 500 -32.32 -22.73 -12.45
CA HIS A 500 -33.23 -22.18 -11.45
C HIS A 500 -34.57 -21.71 -12.01
N LEU A 501 -34.64 -21.33 -13.28
CA LEU A 501 -35.83 -20.77 -13.92
C LEU A 501 -37.01 -21.76 -13.86
N GLY A 502 -38.19 -21.26 -13.48
CA GLY A 502 -39.41 -22.06 -13.28
C GLY A 502 -39.47 -22.81 -11.96
N ARG A 503 -38.39 -22.80 -11.14
CA ARG A 503 -38.36 -23.39 -9.78
C ARG A 503 -38.29 -22.33 -8.70
N ARG A 504 -37.52 -21.28 -8.95
CA ARG A 504 -37.28 -20.14 -8.07
C ARG A 504 -37.31 -18.84 -8.87
N PRO A 505 -37.68 -17.71 -8.27
CA PRO A 505 -37.52 -16.42 -8.94
C PRO A 505 -36.04 -16.14 -9.22
N VAL A 506 -35.72 -15.78 -10.47
CA VAL A 506 -34.34 -15.50 -10.93
C VAL A 506 -34.19 -14.04 -11.30
N PHE A 507 -33.17 -13.40 -10.75
CA PHE A 507 -32.83 -12.00 -11.01
C PHE A 507 -31.38 -11.90 -11.47
N LEU A 508 -31.10 -10.92 -12.32
CA LEU A 508 -29.79 -10.66 -12.86
C LEU A 508 -29.34 -9.23 -12.55
N VAL A 509 -28.07 -9.10 -12.22
CA VAL A 509 -27.29 -7.86 -12.33
C VAL A 509 -26.19 -8.15 -13.34
N PRO A 510 -26.49 -8.01 -14.65
CA PRO A 510 -25.58 -8.44 -15.69
C PRO A 510 -24.34 -7.53 -15.76
N PRO A 511 -23.16 -8.08 -16.08
CA PRO A 511 -22.01 -7.25 -16.42
C PRO A 511 -22.24 -6.52 -17.75
N ASP A 512 -21.69 -5.32 -17.90
CA ASP A 512 -21.92 -4.44 -19.05
C ASP A 512 -21.66 -5.12 -20.40
N TRP A 513 -20.65 -6.00 -20.46
CA TRP A 513 -20.27 -6.74 -21.67
C TRP A 513 -21.19 -7.93 -22.01
N GLU A 514 -22.05 -8.34 -21.09
CA GLU A 514 -23.00 -9.47 -21.25
C GLU A 514 -24.47 -8.99 -21.35
N VAL A 515 -24.75 -7.73 -21.04
CA VAL A 515 -26.13 -7.18 -20.96
C VAL A 515 -26.91 -7.47 -22.23
N GLU A 516 -26.41 -7.02 -23.39
CA GLU A 516 -27.11 -7.18 -24.67
C GLU A 516 -27.38 -8.66 -25.02
N ARG A 517 -26.38 -9.52 -24.77
CA ARG A 517 -26.51 -10.96 -25.01
C ARG A 517 -27.59 -11.58 -24.14
N LEU A 518 -27.51 -11.35 -22.83
CA LEU A 518 -28.42 -11.96 -21.86
C LEU A 518 -29.87 -11.48 -22.09
N LEU A 519 -30.05 -10.18 -22.34
CA LEU A 519 -31.38 -9.60 -22.63
C LEU A 519 -31.96 -10.08 -24.00
N SER A 520 -31.12 -10.51 -24.95
CA SER A 520 -31.56 -11.10 -26.21
C SER A 520 -31.97 -12.58 -26.08
N VAL A 521 -31.38 -13.31 -25.16
CA VAL A 521 -31.60 -14.76 -24.96
C VAL A 521 -32.77 -15.05 -24.01
N PHE A 522 -32.95 -14.20 -22.98
CA PHE A 522 -33.96 -14.40 -21.95
C PHE A 522 -35.02 -13.30 -21.99
N ARG A 523 -36.27 -13.71 -21.70
CA ARG A 523 -37.33 -12.72 -21.46
C ARG A 523 -37.07 -12.08 -20.10
N THR A 524 -36.96 -10.75 -20.04
CA THR A 524 -36.63 -10.03 -18.84
C THR A 524 -37.61 -8.89 -18.57
N ARG A 525 -37.68 -8.50 -17.30
CA ARG A 525 -38.42 -7.33 -16.84
C ARG A 525 -37.52 -6.48 -15.96
N PRO A 526 -37.31 -5.18 -16.29
CA PRO A 526 -36.48 -4.32 -15.46
C PRO A 526 -37.14 -4.10 -14.09
N VAL A 527 -36.29 -4.01 -13.05
CA VAL A 527 -36.66 -3.76 -11.67
C VAL A 527 -35.94 -2.51 -11.18
N ALA A 528 -36.70 -1.51 -10.72
CA ALA A 528 -36.10 -0.27 -10.24
C ALA A 528 -35.30 -0.48 -8.95
N THR A 529 -34.07 0.05 -8.92
CA THR A 529 -33.18 0.05 -7.74
C THR A 529 -32.70 1.46 -7.44
N TYR A 530 -32.06 1.64 -6.29
CA TYR A 530 -31.49 2.91 -5.89
C TYR A 530 -30.31 3.30 -6.82
N GLY A 531 -30.29 4.56 -7.22
CA GLY A 531 -29.13 5.21 -7.84
C GLY A 531 -28.92 4.95 -9.32
N GLY A 532 -29.62 3.98 -9.95
CA GLY A 532 -29.47 3.69 -11.38
C GLY A 532 -28.08 3.19 -11.79
N TYR A 533 -27.32 2.61 -10.85
CA TYR A 533 -25.94 2.13 -11.09
C TYR A 533 -25.86 0.94 -12.04
N THR A 534 -26.90 0.13 -12.06
CA THR A 534 -27.01 -1.03 -12.94
C THR A 534 -28.47 -1.46 -13.04
N GLU A 535 -28.79 -2.13 -14.13
CA GLU A 535 -30.11 -2.71 -14.29
C GLU A 535 -30.24 -4.01 -13.50
N LEU A 536 -31.13 -4.01 -12.48
CA LEU A 536 -31.64 -5.25 -11.94
C LEU A 536 -32.78 -5.71 -12.84
N VAL A 537 -32.70 -6.92 -13.35
CA VAL A 537 -33.74 -7.50 -14.19
C VAL A 537 -34.25 -8.82 -13.63
N GLU A 538 -35.55 -9.03 -13.66
CA GLU A 538 -36.18 -10.32 -13.38
C GLU A 538 -36.18 -11.13 -14.67
N VAL A 539 -35.77 -12.40 -14.60
CA VAL A 539 -35.87 -13.36 -15.72
C VAL A 539 -37.22 -14.05 -15.65
N LEU A 540 -37.98 -13.91 -16.74
CA LEU A 540 -39.32 -14.51 -16.86
C LEU A 540 -39.24 -15.92 -17.48
N PRO A 541 -40.10 -16.86 -17.05
CA PRO A 541 -40.19 -18.19 -17.61
C PRO A 541 -40.44 -18.24 -19.11
#